data_2c5a2bbe9cb9b49d71be42844dcc1902
#
_entry.id   2c5a2bbe9cb9b49d71be42844dcc1902
#
_cell.length_a   1.000
_cell.length_b   1.000
_cell.length_c   1.000
_cell.angle_alpha   90.00
_cell.angle_beta   90.00
_cell.angle_gamma   90.00
#
_symmetry.space_group_name_H-M   'P 1'
#
loop_
_entity.id
_entity.type
_entity.pdbx_description
1 polymer ?
#
loop_
_entity_poly.entity_id
_entity_poly.type
_entity_poly.pdbx_seq_one_letter_code
_entity_poly.pdbx_strand_id
1 'polypeptide(L)'
;LGDVKIGITGTPAFTAKLEAALQKQGARPEKIAVLDVVSQADTAPVQKCMDNLSDYTWIGFTSANGVRIFLKALLDSGRDYRSLGHLKLAVVGKGTDRELRVHGLRADYIPEKYCTEDLAQGLSGILGPNDKILIPRAVRGSRDLTDILSQAGIPYDDVPLYDVKGLGLQGEELKKKLKDLHYLTFASASGVESFLENLPEPDRDVLKEIKLVSI
;
A
#
# COMPACT_ATOMS: atom_id res chain seq x y z
N LEU A 1 -6.71 -29.19 1.43
CA LEU A 1 -6.64 -28.49 0.12
C LEU A 1 -5.78 -29.27 -0.91
N GLY A 2 -5.64 -30.61 -0.75
CA GLY A 2 -4.78 -31.42 -1.63
C GLY A 2 -5.02 -31.13 -3.11
N ASP A 3 -3.95 -30.90 -3.85
CA ASP A 3 -3.88 -30.59 -5.27
C ASP A 3 -4.55 -29.27 -5.75
N VAL A 4 -5.04 -28.42 -4.86
CA VAL A 4 -5.57 -27.12 -5.24
C VAL A 4 -4.44 -26.16 -5.57
N LYS A 5 -4.37 -25.70 -6.83
CA LYS A 5 -3.42 -24.70 -7.29
C LYS A 5 -3.97 -23.30 -7.04
N ILE A 6 -3.21 -22.49 -6.31
CA ILE A 6 -3.58 -21.14 -5.91
C ILE A 6 -2.52 -20.15 -6.40
N GLY A 7 -2.92 -19.30 -7.34
CA GLY A 7 -2.10 -18.19 -7.79
C GLY A 7 -2.04 -17.10 -6.70
N ILE A 8 -0.84 -16.68 -6.36
CA ILE A 8 -0.62 -15.60 -5.40
C ILE A 8 0.04 -14.40 -6.06
N THR A 9 -0.55 -13.23 -5.80
CA THR A 9 -0.03 -11.94 -6.25
C THR A 9 0.29 -11.06 -5.05
N GLY A 10 1.23 -10.16 -5.18
CA GLY A 10 1.58 -9.21 -4.12
C GLY A 10 3.07 -8.96 -3.99
N THR A 11 3.47 -8.24 -2.94
CA THR A 11 4.89 -7.98 -2.66
C THR A 11 5.63 -9.26 -2.28
N PRO A 12 6.98 -9.32 -2.45
CA PRO A 12 7.77 -10.50 -2.08
C PRO A 12 7.53 -10.99 -0.65
N ALA A 13 7.45 -10.06 0.31
CA ALA A 13 7.22 -10.39 1.71
C ALA A 13 5.82 -10.99 1.95
N PHE A 14 4.79 -10.44 1.28
CA PHE A 14 3.42 -10.94 1.37
C PHE A 14 3.29 -12.31 0.72
N THR A 15 3.80 -12.46 -0.51
CA THR A 15 3.72 -13.73 -1.25
C THR A 15 4.45 -14.86 -0.54
N ALA A 16 5.63 -14.61 0.05
CA ALA A 16 6.35 -15.61 0.84
C ALA A 16 5.57 -16.07 2.08
N LYS A 17 4.92 -15.12 2.79
CA LYS A 17 4.11 -15.44 3.97
C LYS A 17 2.86 -16.23 3.60
N LEU A 18 2.16 -15.84 2.53
CA LEU A 18 0.96 -16.52 2.06
C LEU A 18 1.29 -17.91 1.52
N GLU A 19 2.39 -18.04 0.76
CA GLU A 19 2.90 -19.32 0.25
C GLU A 19 3.10 -20.32 1.40
N ALA A 20 3.82 -19.92 2.45
CA ALA A 20 4.06 -20.77 3.60
C ALA A 20 2.77 -21.17 4.33
N ALA A 21 1.79 -20.27 4.42
CA ALA A 21 0.49 -20.56 5.04
C ALA A 21 -0.33 -21.55 4.21
N LEU A 22 -0.38 -21.39 2.90
CA LEU A 22 -1.12 -22.25 1.99
C LEU A 22 -0.50 -23.66 1.90
N GLN A 23 0.83 -23.75 1.87
CA GLN A 23 1.54 -25.05 1.87
C GLN A 23 1.24 -25.85 3.14
N LYS A 24 1.18 -25.20 4.31
CA LYS A 24 0.77 -25.86 5.57
C LYS A 24 -0.64 -26.45 5.52
N GLN A 25 -1.52 -25.92 4.66
CA GLN A 25 -2.88 -26.43 4.42
C GLN A 25 -2.94 -27.43 3.27
N GLY A 26 -1.80 -27.85 2.72
CA GLY A 26 -1.71 -28.83 1.64
C GLY A 26 -2.07 -28.27 0.25
N ALA A 27 -2.19 -26.97 0.07
CA ALA A 27 -2.39 -26.36 -1.25
C ALA A 27 -1.05 -26.26 -2.03
N ARG A 28 -1.17 -26.03 -3.34
CA ARG A 28 -0.03 -25.77 -4.24
C ARG A 28 -0.04 -24.28 -4.65
N PRO A 29 0.62 -23.40 -3.87
CA PRO A 29 0.72 -22.00 -4.24
C PRO A 29 1.69 -21.79 -5.40
N GLU A 30 1.31 -20.91 -6.34
CA GLU A 30 2.15 -20.47 -7.45
C GLU A 30 2.25 -18.94 -7.46
N LYS A 31 3.48 -18.42 -7.48
CA LYS A 31 3.70 -16.97 -7.62
C LYS A 31 3.42 -16.56 -9.07
N ILE A 32 2.37 -15.76 -9.25
CA ILE A 32 1.92 -15.30 -10.57
C ILE A 32 2.44 -13.91 -10.88
N ALA A 33 2.29 -12.99 -9.94
CA ALA A 33 2.81 -11.64 -10.07
C ALA A 33 3.46 -11.22 -8.76
N VAL A 34 4.67 -10.74 -8.84
CA VAL A 34 5.38 -10.10 -7.74
C VAL A 34 5.30 -8.60 -7.99
N LEU A 35 4.71 -7.88 -7.04
CA LEU A 35 4.68 -6.43 -7.07
C LEU A 35 5.98 -5.92 -6.47
N ASP A 36 6.78 -5.24 -7.27
CA ASP A 36 7.92 -4.51 -6.73
C ASP A 36 7.49 -3.12 -6.27
N VAL A 37 7.94 -2.76 -5.08
CA VAL A 37 7.69 -1.44 -4.50
C VAL A 37 8.94 -0.60 -4.77
N VAL A 38 8.86 0.23 -5.80
CA VAL A 38 9.96 1.11 -6.19
C VAL A 38 9.88 2.38 -5.35
N SER A 39 10.86 2.58 -4.47
CA SER A 39 10.97 3.80 -3.66
C SER A 39 11.24 5.01 -4.55
N GLN A 40 10.60 6.14 -4.20
CA GLN A 40 10.85 7.46 -4.78
C GLN A 40 11.46 8.41 -3.72
N ALA A 41 12.08 7.86 -2.67
CA ALA A 41 12.65 8.63 -1.55
C ALA A 41 13.67 9.70 -1.98
N ASP A 42 14.38 9.46 -3.08
CA ASP A 42 15.41 10.38 -3.58
C ASP A 42 14.85 11.50 -4.49
N THR A 43 13.52 11.57 -4.67
CA THR A 43 12.90 12.61 -5.49
C THR A 43 12.80 13.95 -4.77
N ALA A 44 12.83 15.05 -5.52
CA ALA A 44 12.76 16.40 -4.96
C ALA A 44 11.51 16.65 -4.06
N PRO A 45 10.30 16.15 -4.38
CA PRO A 45 9.15 16.30 -3.48
C PRO A 45 9.36 15.63 -2.13
N VAL A 46 9.96 14.44 -2.09
CA VAL A 46 10.23 13.71 -0.84
C VAL A 46 11.31 14.43 -0.02
N GLN A 47 12.39 14.86 -0.66
CA GLN A 47 13.44 15.62 0.03
C GLN A 47 12.90 16.92 0.60
N LYS A 48 12.08 17.65 -0.17
CA LYS A 48 11.42 18.88 0.29
C LYS A 48 10.55 18.63 1.53
N CYS A 49 9.75 17.56 1.58
CA CYS A 49 8.93 17.30 2.76
C CYS A 49 9.78 16.89 3.98
N MET A 50 10.91 16.19 3.78
CA MET A 50 11.86 15.87 4.86
C MET A 50 12.50 17.13 5.44
N ASP A 51 12.83 18.11 4.60
CA ASP A 51 13.45 19.37 5.05
C ASP A 51 12.46 20.27 5.79
N ASN A 52 11.18 20.14 5.52
CA ASN A 52 10.12 20.97 6.08
C ASN A 52 9.17 20.18 7.01
N LEU A 53 9.65 19.15 7.71
CA LEU A 53 8.84 18.35 8.63
C LEU A 53 8.17 19.19 9.73
N SER A 54 8.80 20.29 10.15
CA SER A 54 8.25 21.24 11.13
C SER A 54 6.99 21.97 10.67
N ASP A 55 6.70 22.00 9.37
CA ASP A 55 5.52 22.68 8.82
C ASP A 55 4.24 21.86 8.98
N TYR A 56 4.37 20.58 9.33
CA TYR A 56 3.25 19.67 9.48
C TYR A 56 2.91 19.45 10.95
N THR A 57 1.64 19.19 11.22
CA THR A 57 1.12 18.76 12.53
C THR A 57 0.71 17.29 12.52
N TRP A 58 0.48 16.73 11.31
CA TRP A 58 0.06 15.36 11.11
C TRP A 58 0.79 14.67 9.95
N ILE A 59 0.90 13.35 10.04
CA ILE A 59 1.23 12.48 8.90
C ILE A 59 0.14 11.43 8.75
N GLY A 60 -0.40 11.28 7.53
CA GLY A 60 -1.42 10.29 7.19
C GLY A 60 -0.85 9.15 6.32
N PHE A 61 -0.79 7.93 6.86
CA PHE A 61 -0.32 6.76 6.12
C PHE A 61 -1.48 5.89 5.63
N THR A 62 -1.56 5.67 4.33
CA THR A 62 -2.57 4.81 3.71
C THR A 62 -2.09 3.36 3.50
N SER A 63 -0.85 3.03 3.89
CA SER A 63 -0.31 1.67 3.76
C SER A 63 0.89 1.42 4.66
N ALA A 64 1.17 0.15 4.98
CA ALA A 64 2.38 -0.28 5.67
C ALA A 64 3.65 -0.01 4.84
N ASN A 65 3.59 -0.10 3.51
CA ASN A 65 4.71 0.26 2.65
C ASN A 65 5.06 1.74 2.76
N GLY A 66 4.04 2.61 2.82
CA GLY A 66 4.23 4.06 3.04
C GLY A 66 4.98 4.34 4.34
N VAL A 67 4.59 3.69 5.44
CA VAL A 67 5.30 3.81 6.72
C VAL A 67 6.77 3.40 6.58
N ARG A 68 7.03 2.21 6.05
CA ARG A 68 8.39 1.65 5.96
C ARG A 68 9.31 2.51 5.11
N ILE A 69 8.84 2.96 3.95
CA ILE A 69 9.64 3.74 3.01
C ILE A 69 9.86 5.15 3.56
N PHE A 70 8.83 5.76 4.18
CA PHE A 70 8.96 7.09 4.79
C PHE A 70 9.97 7.08 5.93
N LEU A 71 9.87 6.13 6.85
CA LEU A 71 10.79 6.03 7.98
C LEU A 71 12.22 5.72 7.54
N LYS A 72 12.37 4.89 6.48
CA LYS A 72 13.69 4.67 5.87
C LYS A 72 14.24 5.97 5.26
N ALA A 73 13.45 6.71 4.48
CA ALA A 73 13.86 7.97 3.89
C ALA A 73 14.24 9.02 4.96
N LEU A 74 13.50 9.04 6.08
CA LEU A 74 13.84 9.90 7.23
C LEU A 74 15.23 9.58 7.77
N LEU A 75 15.54 8.30 8.00
CA LEU A 75 16.85 7.87 8.49
C LEU A 75 17.96 8.13 7.48
N ASP A 76 17.71 7.84 6.19
CA ASP A 76 18.67 8.08 5.10
C ASP A 76 19.00 9.59 4.95
N SER A 77 18.07 10.49 5.33
CA SER A 77 18.28 11.94 5.36
C SER A 77 19.11 12.43 6.56
N GLY A 78 19.62 11.52 7.39
CA GLY A 78 20.41 11.84 8.59
C GLY A 78 19.58 12.25 9.81
N ARG A 79 18.25 12.14 9.73
CA ARG A 79 17.31 12.39 10.84
C ARG A 79 16.98 11.09 11.56
N ASP A 80 16.35 11.18 12.72
CA ASP A 80 15.80 10.04 13.44
C ASP A 80 14.34 10.28 13.86
N TYR A 81 13.73 9.28 14.50
CA TYR A 81 12.30 9.33 14.88
C TYR A 81 11.95 10.46 15.86
N ARG A 82 12.93 11.07 16.55
CA ARG A 82 12.72 12.25 17.40
C ARG A 82 12.24 13.46 16.59
N SER A 83 12.62 13.51 15.30
CA SER A 83 12.14 14.54 14.35
C SER A 83 10.62 14.49 14.12
N LEU A 84 9.98 13.37 14.48
CA LEU A 84 8.53 13.18 14.38
C LEU A 84 7.78 13.49 15.69
N GLY A 85 8.49 13.86 16.76
CA GLY A 85 7.92 13.98 18.11
C GLY A 85 6.84 15.04 18.27
N HIS A 86 6.75 16.01 17.36
CA HIS A 86 5.71 17.05 17.34
C HIS A 86 4.51 16.66 16.45
N LEU A 87 4.62 15.58 15.68
CA LEU A 87 3.61 15.14 14.72
C LEU A 87 2.67 14.09 15.30
N LYS A 88 1.40 14.21 14.99
CA LYS A 88 0.42 13.14 15.19
C LYS A 88 0.40 12.23 13.95
N LEU A 89 0.20 10.95 14.19
CA LEU A 89 0.23 9.92 13.15
C LEU A 89 -1.18 9.34 12.94
N ALA A 90 -1.66 9.40 11.71
CA ALA A 90 -2.91 8.78 11.30
C ALA A 90 -2.63 7.62 10.33
N VAL A 91 -3.36 6.53 10.47
CA VAL A 91 -3.20 5.35 9.61
C VAL A 91 -4.54 4.82 9.14
N VAL A 92 -4.58 4.26 7.94
CA VAL A 92 -5.81 3.70 7.36
C VAL A 92 -6.34 2.48 8.13
N GLY A 93 -5.51 1.77 8.88
CA GLY A 93 -5.96 0.59 9.60
C GLY A 93 -4.88 -0.11 10.42
N LYS A 94 -5.29 -1.18 11.10
CA LYS A 94 -4.43 -1.94 12.04
C LYS A 94 -3.16 -2.52 11.42
N GLY A 95 -3.17 -2.88 10.13
CA GLY A 95 -1.98 -3.37 9.44
C GLY A 95 -0.89 -2.30 9.33
N THR A 96 -1.29 -1.06 9.04
CA THR A 96 -0.40 0.10 8.95
C THR A 96 0.08 0.55 10.35
N ASP A 97 -0.79 0.52 11.38
CA ASP A 97 -0.37 0.77 12.77
C ASP A 97 0.63 -0.28 13.29
N ARG A 98 0.46 -1.55 12.89
CA ARG A 98 1.43 -2.60 13.24
C ARG A 98 2.82 -2.31 12.69
N GLU A 99 2.90 -1.77 11.48
CA GLU A 99 4.18 -1.35 10.89
C GLU A 99 4.80 -0.17 11.68
N LEU A 100 4.01 0.82 12.11
CA LEU A 100 4.49 1.88 13.02
C LEU A 100 5.06 1.30 14.32
N ARG A 101 4.37 0.32 14.91
CA ARG A 101 4.80 -0.33 16.17
C ARG A 101 6.11 -1.09 16.06
N VAL A 102 6.44 -1.63 14.88
CA VAL A 102 7.76 -2.25 14.63
C VAL A 102 8.88 -1.24 14.85
N HIS A 103 8.61 0.06 14.61
CA HIS A 103 9.54 1.17 14.78
C HIS A 103 9.37 1.91 16.13
N GLY A 104 8.56 1.38 17.06
CA GLY A 104 8.31 2.00 18.36
C GLY A 104 7.35 3.19 18.33
N LEU A 105 6.69 3.44 17.19
CA LEU A 105 5.70 4.49 17.00
C LEU A 105 4.28 3.92 17.15
N ARG A 106 3.30 4.81 17.36
CA ARG A 106 1.87 4.45 17.40
C ARG A 106 1.06 5.47 16.63
N ALA A 107 -0.05 5.03 16.04
CA ALA A 107 -1.02 5.93 15.47
C ALA A 107 -1.82 6.63 16.58
N ASP A 108 -2.04 7.95 16.41
CA ASP A 108 -2.94 8.78 17.21
C ASP A 108 -4.38 8.62 16.71
N TYR A 109 -4.55 8.30 15.40
CA TYR A 109 -5.85 8.08 14.81
C TYR A 109 -5.87 6.88 13.86
N ILE A 110 -6.89 6.04 14.03
CA ILE A 110 -7.22 4.89 13.16
C ILE A 110 -8.74 4.91 12.97
N PRO A 111 -9.27 4.92 11.74
CA PRO A 111 -10.72 4.89 11.50
C PRO A 111 -11.33 3.54 11.91
N GLU A 112 -12.63 3.51 12.12
CA GLU A 112 -13.36 2.26 12.45
C GLU A 112 -13.40 1.31 11.26
N LYS A 113 -13.71 1.82 10.07
CA LYS A 113 -13.57 1.08 8.81
C LYS A 113 -12.19 1.39 8.21
N TYR A 114 -11.47 0.35 7.86
CA TYR A 114 -10.10 0.45 7.39
C TYR A 114 -10.05 0.80 5.89
N CYS A 115 -10.60 1.97 5.54
CA CYS A 115 -10.55 2.50 4.19
C CYS A 115 -10.09 3.96 4.19
N THR A 116 -9.64 4.43 3.05
CA THR A 116 -9.08 5.78 2.87
C THR A 116 -10.13 6.86 3.05
N GLU A 117 -11.37 6.58 2.65
CA GLU A 117 -12.51 7.47 2.81
C GLU A 117 -12.84 7.72 4.29
N ASP A 118 -12.99 6.66 5.10
CA ASP A 118 -13.25 6.79 6.54
C ASP A 118 -12.08 7.49 7.28
N LEU A 119 -10.82 7.22 6.85
CA LEU A 119 -9.66 7.95 7.36
C LEU A 119 -9.79 9.46 7.09
N ALA A 120 -10.16 9.83 5.87
CA ALA A 120 -10.31 11.23 5.47
C ALA A 120 -11.45 11.92 6.21
N GLN A 121 -12.63 11.27 6.30
CA GLN A 121 -13.79 11.80 7.02
C GLN A 121 -13.48 12.03 8.50
N GLY A 122 -12.83 11.06 9.16
CA GLY A 122 -12.45 11.22 10.55
C GLY A 122 -11.41 12.32 10.78
N LEU A 123 -10.41 12.41 9.90
CA LEU A 123 -9.42 13.49 9.97
C LEU A 123 -10.05 14.87 9.71
N SER A 124 -11.02 14.98 8.81
CA SER A 124 -11.72 16.26 8.58
C SER A 124 -12.52 16.74 9.79
N GLY A 125 -12.91 15.84 10.69
CA GLY A 125 -13.54 16.18 11.96
C GLY A 125 -12.57 16.48 13.12
N ILE A 126 -11.28 16.12 12.96
CA ILE A 126 -10.25 16.26 14.00
C ILE A 126 -9.33 17.44 13.71
N LEU A 127 -8.95 17.64 12.44
CA LEU A 127 -8.02 18.67 11.99
C LEU A 127 -8.68 20.05 12.02
N GLY A 128 -7.96 21.02 12.56
CA GLY A 128 -8.37 22.42 12.62
C GLY A 128 -7.68 23.29 11.55
N PRO A 129 -7.99 24.59 11.51
CA PRO A 129 -7.47 25.53 10.51
C PRO A 129 -5.95 25.74 10.58
N ASN A 130 -5.34 25.40 11.72
CA ASN A 130 -3.88 25.52 11.93
C ASN A 130 -3.14 24.20 11.67
N ASP A 131 -3.86 23.14 11.35
CA ASP A 131 -3.25 21.85 11.03
C ASP A 131 -2.85 21.77 9.56
N LYS A 132 -1.73 21.10 9.31
CA LYS A 132 -1.29 20.71 7.98
C LYS A 132 -0.87 19.24 8.02
N ILE A 133 -1.39 18.45 7.10
CA ILE A 133 -1.10 17.02 7.04
C ILE A 133 -0.20 16.67 5.86
N LEU A 134 0.84 15.86 6.13
CA LEU A 134 1.67 15.23 5.12
C LEU A 134 1.08 13.86 4.76
N ILE A 135 0.94 13.55 3.48
CA ILE A 135 0.38 12.30 2.97
C ILE A 135 1.41 11.61 2.08
N PRO A 136 2.36 10.83 2.67
CA PRO A 136 3.32 10.05 1.91
C PRO A 136 2.66 8.74 1.45
N ARG A 137 2.41 8.60 0.13
CA ARG A 137 1.64 7.47 -0.40
C ARG A 137 2.17 6.94 -1.73
N ALA A 138 1.53 5.89 -2.24
CA ALA A 138 1.80 5.37 -3.58
C ALA A 138 1.43 6.41 -4.66
N VAL A 139 2.20 6.46 -5.75
CA VAL A 139 1.91 7.28 -6.93
C VAL A 139 0.48 7.06 -7.43
N ARG A 140 0.05 5.79 -7.49
CA ARG A 140 -1.28 5.37 -7.94
C ARG A 140 -2.20 5.02 -6.76
N GLY A 141 -2.23 5.86 -5.71
CA GLY A 141 -3.14 5.66 -4.57
C GLY A 141 -4.52 6.27 -4.82
N SER A 142 -5.55 5.82 -4.06
CA SER A 142 -6.87 6.46 -4.07
C SER A 142 -6.76 7.97 -3.76
N ARG A 143 -7.59 8.77 -4.41
CA ARG A 143 -7.68 10.22 -4.19
C ARG A 143 -8.67 10.60 -3.10
N ASP A 144 -9.42 9.65 -2.52
CA ASP A 144 -10.47 9.92 -1.52
C ASP A 144 -9.96 10.79 -0.38
N LEU A 145 -8.74 10.49 0.14
CA LEU A 145 -8.14 11.26 1.24
C LEU A 145 -7.91 12.72 0.84
N THR A 146 -7.29 12.95 -0.31
CA THR A 146 -6.97 14.31 -0.78
C THR A 146 -8.21 15.09 -1.18
N ASP A 147 -9.18 14.43 -1.80
CA ASP A 147 -10.41 15.06 -2.27
C ASP A 147 -11.28 15.51 -1.09
N ILE A 148 -11.43 14.67 -0.06
CA ILE A 148 -12.19 15.00 1.16
C ILE A 148 -11.49 16.11 1.97
N LEU A 149 -10.17 16.04 2.15
CA LEU A 149 -9.42 17.10 2.84
C LEU A 149 -9.51 18.44 2.09
N SER A 150 -9.45 18.41 0.74
CA SER A 150 -9.64 19.61 -0.10
C SER A 150 -11.02 20.21 0.10
N GLN A 151 -12.08 19.40 0.09
CA GLN A 151 -13.46 19.84 0.34
C GLN A 151 -13.63 20.44 1.73
N ALA A 152 -12.93 19.90 2.73
CA ALA A 152 -12.93 20.41 4.10
C ALA A 152 -12.03 21.63 4.30
N GLY A 153 -11.29 22.08 3.28
CA GLY A 153 -10.36 23.21 3.37
C GLY A 153 -9.13 22.97 4.23
N ILE A 154 -8.76 21.70 4.45
CA ILE A 154 -7.62 21.31 5.28
C ILE A 154 -6.35 21.30 4.43
N PRO A 155 -5.31 22.06 4.83
CA PRO A 155 -4.03 22.08 4.12
C PRO A 155 -3.33 20.71 4.17
N TYR A 156 -2.86 20.24 3.03
CA TYR A 156 -2.06 19.01 2.94
C TYR A 156 -0.98 19.11 1.87
N ASP A 157 0.04 18.28 2.02
CA ASP A 157 0.99 17.96 0.96
C ASP A 157 0.86 16.47 0.60
N ASP A 158 0.48 16.18 -0.65
CA ASP A 158 0.40 14.83 -1.21
C ASP A 158 1.74 14.49 -1.85
N VAL A 159 2.47 13.55 -1.25
CA VAL A 159 3.84 13.23 -1.64
C VAL A 159 3.91 11.82 -2.21
N PRO A 160 4.18 11.67 -3.52
CA PRO A 160 4.40 10.37 -4.14
C PRO A 160 5.71 9.77 -3.61
N LEU A 161 5.59 8.84 -2.67
CA LEU A 161 6.72 8.25 -1.96
C LEU A 161 7.23 6.96 -2.61
N TYR A 162 6.36 6.21 -3.28
CA TYR A 162 6.71 4.96 -3.96
C TYR A 162 5.74 4.65 -5.09
N ASP A 163 6.21 3.89 -6.05
CA ASP A 163 5.37 3.29 -7.09
C ASP A 163 5.30 1.78 -6.90
N VAL A 164 4.20 1.18 -7.33
CA VAL A 164 4.03 -0.27 -7.34
C VAL A 164 4.10 -0.73 -8.78
N LYS A 165 5.20 -1.41 -9.13
CA LYS A 165 5.40 -1.98 -10.47
C LYS A 165 5.23 -3.48 -10.43
N GLY A 166 4.48 -4.01 -11.37
CA GLY A 166 4.40 -5.45 -11.55
C GLY A 166 5.71 -5.98 -12.14
N LEU A 167 6.43 -6.78 -11.38
CA LEU A 167 7.43 -7.71 -11.90
C LEU A 167 6.73 -9.04 -12.06
N GLY A 168 6.11 -9.28 -13.18
CA GLY A 168 5.32 -10.48 -13.39
C GLY A 168 5.57 -11.12 -14.75
N LEU A 169 5.08 -12.33 -14.86
CA LEU A 169 4.94 -13.03 -16.12
C LEU A 169 4.05 -12.18 -17.04
N GLN A 170 4.39 -12.15 -18.31
CA GLN A 170 3.66 -11.38 -19.32
C GLN A 170 3.25 -12.28 -20.49
N GLY A 171 2.21 -11.90 -21.20
CA GLY A 171 1.79 -12.53 -22.43
C GLY A 171 1.50 -14.05 -22.27
N GLU A 172 2.00 -14.86 -23.17
CA GLU A 172 1.72 -16.30 -23.23
C GLU A 172 2.21 -17.08 -22.00
N GLU A 173 3.28 -16.65 -21.35
CA GLU A 173 3.78 -17.31 -20.13
C GLU A 173 2.80 -17.11 -18.97
N LEU A 174 2.26 -15.90 -18.81
CA LEU A 174 1.23 -15.61 -17.83
C LEU A 174 -0.03 -16.43 -18.10
N LYS A 175 -0.53 -16.43 -19.33
CA LYS A 175 -1.69 -17.23 -19.73
C LYS A 175 -1.52 -18.70 -19.42
N LYS A 176 -0.36 -19.28 -19.75
CA LYS A 176 -0.09 -20.69 -19.50
C LYS A 176 -0.18 -21.03 -18.02
N LYS A 177 0.38 -20.19 -17.15
CA LYS A 177 0.28 -20.41 -15.71
C LYS A 177 -1.13 -20.21 -15.18
N LEU A 178 -1.88 -19.25 -15.70
CA LEU A 178 -3.26 -19.01 -15.27
C LEU A 178 -4.20 -20.18 -15.56
N LYS A 179 -4.07 -20.85 -16.72
CA LYS A 179 -4.94 -21.96 -17.13
C LYS A 179 -5.04 -23.10 -16.12
N ASP A 180 -4.00 -23.30 -15.34
CA ASP A 180 -3.93 -24.41 -14.38
C ASP A 180 -4.39 -24.02 -12.96
N LEU A 181 -4.79 -22.76 -12.73
CA LEU A 181 -5.14 -22.27 -11.42
C LEU A 181 -6.62 -22.53 -11.10
N HIS A 182 -6.89 -22.89 -9.85
CA HIS A 182 -8.24 -22.94 -9.29
C HIS A 182 -8.64 -21.61 -8.64
N TYR A 183 -7.67 -20.93 -8.06
CA TYR A 183 -7.86 -19.64 -7.38
C TYR A 183 -6.73 -18.67 -7.75
N LEU A 184 -7.07 -17.39 -7.76
CA LEU A 184 -6.09 -16.29 -7.89
C LEU A 184 -6.36 -15.25 -6.80
N THR A 185 -5.35 -14.95 -5.99
CA THR A 185 -5.48 -14.05 -4.84
C THR A 185 -4.90 -12.68 -5.10
N PHE A 186 -5.57 -11.64 -4.60
CA PHE A 186 -5.11 -10.25 -4.64
C PHE A 186 -5.12 -9.63 -3.25
N ALA A 187 -4.04 -8.94 -2.89
CA ALA A 187 -3.87 -8.30 -1.58
C ALA A 187 -4.19 -6.80 -1.59
N SER A 188 -4.45 -6.21 -2.76
CA SER A 188 -4.74 -4.78 -2.90
C SER A 188 -5.33 -4.44 -4.27
N ALA A 189 -6.06 -3.32 -4.35
CA ALA A 189 -6.58 -2.80 -5.62
C ALA A 189 -5.46 -2.51 -6.63
N SER A 190 -4.35 -1.90 -6.18
CA SER A 190 -3.18 -1.64 -7.02
C SER A 190 -2.53 -2.92 -7.57
N GLY A 191 -2.65 -4.03 -6.82
CA GLY A 191 -2.23 -5.35 -7.28
C GLY A 191 -3.10 -5.88 -8.42
N VAL A 192 -4.40 -5.65 -8.37
CA VAL A 192 -5.33 -5.99 -9.47
C VAL A 192 -5.00 -5.16 -10.71
N GLU A 193 -4.86 -3.84 -10.56
CA GLU A 193 -4.55 -2.93 -11.67
C GLU A 193 -3.25 -3.33 -12.37
N SER A 194 -2.18 -3.51 -11.60
CA SER A 194 -0.89 -3.93 -12.14
C SER A 194 -0.93 -5.31 -12.82
N PHE A 195 -1.72 -6.24 -12.29
CA PHE A 195 -1.93 -7.54 -12.92
C PHE A 195 -2.65 -7.40 -14.27
N LEU A 196 -3.71 -6.60 -14.33
CA LEU A 196 -4.50 -6.39 -15.55
C LEU A 196 -3.71 -5.62 -16.64
N GLU A 197 -2.76 -4.77 -16.26
CA GLU A 197 -1.82 -4.14 -17.22
C GLU A 197 -0.98 -5.19 -17.96
N ASN A 198 -0.64 -6.31 -17.29
CA ASN A 198 0.13 -7.41 -17.88
C ASN A 198 -0.75 -8.49 -18.55
N LEU A 199 -2.08 -8.38 -18.43
CA LEU A 199 -3.06 -9.25 -19.05
C LEU A 199 -4.05 -8.43 -19.87
N PRO A 200 -3.77 -8.18 -21.17
CA PRO A 200 -4.63 -7.37 -22.06
C PRO A 200 -6.03 -7.97 -22.20
N GLU A 201 -7.02 -7.14 -22.52
CA GLU A 201 -8.43 -7.55 -22.60
C GLU A 201 -8.71 -8.83 -23.40
N PRO A 202 -8.12 -9.06 -24.58
CA PRO A 202 -8.37 -10.28 -25.34
C PRO A 202 -7.99 -11.57 -24.59
N ASP A 203 -7.08 -11.45 -23.60
CA ASP A 203 -6.52 -12.56 -22.86
C ASP A 203 -7.22 -12.82 -21.52
N ARG A 204 -8.14 -11.94 -21.10
CA ARG A 204 -8.83 -12.01 -19.81
C ARG A 204 -9.86 -13.14 -19.71
N ASP A 205 -10.22 -13.76 -20.82
CA ASP A 205 -11.15 -14.88 -20.81
C ASP A 205 -10.67 -16.07 -19.94
N VAL A 206 -9.35 -16.23 -19.79
CA VAL A 206 -8.77 -17.24 -18.90
C VAL A 206 -9.20 -17.05 -17.42
N LEU A 207 -9.53 -15.82 -17.02
CA LEU A 207 -9.97 -15.53 -15.65
C LEU A 207 -11.38 -16.04 -15.34
N LYS A 208 -12.21 -16.34 -16.35
CA LYS A 208 -13.59 -16.84 -16.16
C LYS A 208 -13.61 -18.21 -15.48
N GLU A 209 -12.56 -19.01 -15.66
CA GLU A 209 -12.41 -20.35 -15.08
C GLU A 209 -11.74 -20.32 -13.69
N ILE A 210 -11.27 -19.17 -13.23
CA ILE A 210 -10.50 -19.03 -11.99
C ILE A 210 -11.34 -18.28 -10.96
N LYS A 211 -11.38 -18.80 -9.72
CA LYS A 211 -12.02 -18.07 -8.61
C LYS A 211 -11.09 -16.97 -8.08
N LEU A 212 -11.55 -15.72 -8.18
CA LEU A 212 -10.80 -14.57 -7.68
C LEU A 212 -11.06 -14.37 -6.19
N VAL A 213 -9.99 -14.14 -5.41
CA VAL A 213 -10.03 -13.98 -3.95
C VAL A 213 -9.34 -12.70 -3.56
N SER A 214 -10.03 -11.80 -2.87
CA SER A 214 -9.44 -10.62 -2.23
C SER A 214 -9.10 -10.94 -0.77
N ILE A 215 -7.91 -10.53 -0.32
CA ILE A 215 -7.37 -10.79 1.02
C ILE A 215 -7.13 -9.46 1.75
#